data_31d57f223ef2a658a91febf5ad64a6f3
#
_entry.id   31d57f223ef2a658a91febf5ad64a6f3
#
_cell.length_a   1.000
_cell.length_b   1.000
_cell.length_c   1.000
_cell.angle_alpha   90.00
_cell.angle_beta   90.00
_cell.angle_gamma   90.00
#
_symmetry.space_group_name_H-M   'P 1'
#
loop_
_entity.id
_entity.type
_entity.pdbx_description
1 polymer ?
#
loop_
_entity_poly.entity_id
_entity_poly.type
_entity_poly.pdbx_seq_one_letter_code
_entity_poly.pdbx_strand_id
1 'polypeptide(L)'
;MRLLGKMIEVAAVLTLFILVIMTIAAVIMRYCFHMPLQWTEEVSGLLMIWVVMFGAVVAERDNTHLSIPFLADALTPRVQRVLTLFVSLISIVLLSVMAWSAWKLAAGTAFKTTQILKISWFWIDIAVTVGAIGIACFTALHLIKKTP
;
A
#
# COMPACT_ATOMS: atom_id res chain seq x y z
N MET A 1 8.48 13.16 -11.45
CA MET A 1 7.45 12.14 -11.30
C MET A 1 7.86 10.74 -11.75
N ARG A 2 8.49 10.55 -12.91
CA ARG A 2 8.96 9.20 -13.35
C ARG A 2 10.01 8.58 -12.40
N LEU A 3 10.89 9.38 -11.81
CA LEU A 3 11.91 8.91 -10.86
C LEU A 3 11.29 8.44 -9.54
N LEU A 4 10.40 9.22 -8.94
CA LEU A 4 9.67 8.85 -7.71
C LEU A 4 8.88 7.55 -7.89
N GLY A 5 8.16 7.42 -9.01
CA GLY A 5 7.41 6.20 -9.31
C GLY A 5 8.31 4.97 -9.46
N LYS A 6 9.49 5.10 -10.10
CA LYS A 6 10.47 4.01 -10.19
C LYS A 6 11.07 3.64 -8.82
N MET A 7 11.32 4.62 -7.97
CA MET A 7 11.83 4.34 -6.61
C MET A 7 10.82 3.55 -5.79
N ILE A 8 9.54 3.89 -5.84
CA ILE A 8 8.47 3.17 -5.13
C ILE A 8 8.33 1.74 -5.69
N GLU A 9 8.40 1.58 -7.00
CA GLU A 9 8.37 0.28 -7.67
C GLU A 9 9.55 -0.62 -7.24
N VAL A 10 10.76 -0.08 -7.25
CA VAL A 10 11.96 -0.80 -6.76
C VAL A 10 11.81 -1.15 -5.29
N ALA A 11 11.29 -0.23 -4.46
CA ALA A 11 11.04 -0.50 -3.05
C ALA A 11 10.01 -1.63 -2.86
N ALA A 12 8.92 -1.62 -3.63
CA ALA A 12 7.91 -2.68 -3.61
C ALA A 12 8.50 -4.06 -3.97
N VAL A 13 9.27 -4.11 -5.06
CA VAL A 13 9.91 -5.35 -5.53
C VAL A 13 10.94 -5.87 -4.52
N LEU A 14 11.78 -4.97 -3.98
CA LEU A 14 12.77 -5.32 -2.96
C LEU A 14 12.11 -5.86 -1.69
N THR A 15 11.08 -5.18 -1.20
CA THR A 15 10.36 -5.60 0.02
C THR A 15 9.69 -6.96 -0.19
N LEU A 16 9.07 -7.18 -1.35
CA LEU A 16 8.48 -8.47 -1.72
C LEU A 16 9.55 -9.57 -1.80
N PHE A 17 10.69 -9.29 -2.42
CA PHE A 17 11.79 -10.24 -2.56
C PHE A 17 12.33 -10.67 -1.19
N ILE A 18 12.54 -9.71 -0.28
CA ILE A 18 12.96 -9.97 1.10
C ILE A 18 11.91 -10.83 1.82
N LEU A 19 10.61 -10.50 1.68
CA LEU A 19 9.53 -11.27 2.27
C LEU A 19 9.54 -12.73 1.82
N VAL A 20 9.71 -12.97 0.52
CA VAL A 20 9.75 -14.32 -0.06
C VAL A 20 10.95 -15.10 0.48
N ILE A 21 12.16 -14.51 0.47
CA ILE A 21 13.36 -15.17 1.00
C ILE A 21 13.20 -15.50 2.48
N MET A 22 12.69 -14.56 3.27
CA MET A 22 12.47 -14.76 4.70
C MET A 22 11.47 -15.89 4.96
N THR A 23 10.39 -15.94 4.19
CA THR A 23 9.37 -17.01 4.32
C THR A 23 9.96 -18.36 3.96
N ILE A 24 10.73 -18.45 2.87
CA ILE A 24 11.41 -19.70 2.47
C ILE A 24 12.40 -20.14 3.56
N ALA A 25 13.21 -19.23 4.08
CA ALA A 25 14.16 -19.52 5.15
C ALA A 25 13.44 -20.01 6.42
N ALA A 26 12.33 -19.38 6.81
CA ALA A 26 11.52 -19.79 7.94
C ALA A 26 10.95 -21.23 7.78
N VAL A 27 10.49 -21.56 6.57
CA VAL A 27 10.00 -22.89 6.25
C VAL A 27 11.11 -23.94 6.35
N ILE A 28 12.28 -23.66 5.76
CA ILE A 28 13.45 -24.56 5.81
C ILE A 28 13.89 -24.77 7.26
N MET A 29 14.01 -23.72 8.05
CA MET A 29 14.41 -23.83 9.45
C MET A 29 13.40 -24.64 10.28
N ARG A 30 12.12 -24.49 10.02
CA ARG A 30 11.06 -25.22 10.72
C ARG A 30 11.08 -26.72 10.38
N TYR A 31 11.18 -27.08 9.10
CA TYR A 31 11.01 -28.47 8.66
C TYR A 31 12.32 -29.25 8.55
N CYS A 32 13.43 -28.63 8.15
CA CYS A 32 14.71 -29.31 8.03
C CYS A 32 15.51 -29.32 9.34
N PHE A 33 15.48 -28.20 10.07
CA PHE A 33 16.26 -28.05 11.29
C PHE A 33 15.46 -28.21 12.58
N HIS A 34 14.13 -28.33 12.50
CA HIS A 34 13.21 -28.41 13.64
C HIS A 34 13.35 -27.22 14.62
N MET A 35 13.89 -26.09 14.15
CA MET A 35 14.10 -24.87 14.93
C MET A 35 13.22 -23.73 14.36
N PRO A 36 11.97 -23.57 14.84
CA PRO A 36 11.08 -22.53 14.37
C PRO A 36 11.62 -21.14 14.77
N LEU A 37 11.79 -20.26 13.80
CA LEU A 37 12.19 -18.88 14.02
C LEU A 37 10.95 -18.05 14.37
N GLN A 38 10.71 -17.80 15.64
CA GLN A 38 9.50 -17.11 16.12
C GLN A 38 9.41 -15.64 15.64
N TRP A 39 10.55 -14.99 15.44
CA TRP A 39 10.60 -13.59 14.98
C TRP A 39 10.20 -13.39 13.52
N THR A 40 10.18 -14.45 12.72
CA THR A 40 9.83 -14.34 11.28
C THR A 40 8.37 -13.94 11.07
N GLU A 41 7.48 -14.29 11.99
CA GLU A 41 6.07 -13.90 11.90
C GLU A 41 5.91 -12.37 12.04
N GLU A 42 6.64 -11.76 12.97
CA GLU A 42 6.60 -10.31 13.19
C GLU A 42 7.18 -9.53 11.99
N VAL A 43 8.33 -9.99 11.46
CA VAL A 43 8.96 -9.35 10.29
C VAL A 43 8.12 -9.54 9.03
N SER A 44 7.57 -10.74 8.81
CA SER A 44 6.72 -11.01 7.66
C SER A 44 5.45 -10.15 7.66
N GLY A 45 4.83 -9.97 8.84
CA GLY A 45 3.67 -9.08 8.98
C GLY A 45 4.01 -7.63 8.65
N LEU A 46 5.15 -7.12 9.12
CA LEU A 46 5.62 -5.78 8.83
C LEU A 46 5.91 -5.61 7.32
N LEU A 47 6.68 -6.54 6.73
CA LEU A 47 7.02 -6.48 5.32
C LEU A 47 5.78 -6.60 4.42
N MET A 48 4.81 -7.43 4.80
CA MET A 48 3.57 -7.62 4.04
C MET A 48 2.78 -6.31 3.92
N ILE A 49 2.66 -5.54 4.99
CA ILE A 49 1.96 -4.25 4.96
C ILE A 49 2.68 -3.27 4.04
N TRP A 50 4.01 -3.19 4.11
CA TRP A 50 4.81 -2.34 3.22
C TRP A 50 4.66 -2.75 1.74
N VAL A 51 4.71 -4.06 1.43
CA VAL A 51 4.49 -4.58 0.07
C VAL A 51 3.11 -4.17 -0.46
N VAL A 52 2.06 -4.35 0.35
CA VAL A 52 0.70 -3.99 -0.05
C VAL A 52 0.57 -2.49 -0.29
N MET A 53 1.12 -1.65 0.58
CA MET A 53 1.03 -0.21 0.45
C MET A 53 1.82 0.31 -0.75
N PHE A 54 3.06 -0.13 -0.95
CA PHE A 54 3.84 0.24 -2.13
C PHE A 54 3.21 -0.29 -3.42
N GLY A 55 2.70 -1.53 -3.41
CA GLY A 55 2.00 -2.12 -4.54
C GLY A 55 0.74 -1.33 -4.92
N ALA A 56 -0.04 -0.91 -3.94
CA ALA A 56 -1.22 -0.07 -4.16
C ALA A 56 -0.87 1.31 -4.76
N VAL A 57 0.22 1.93 -4.31
CA VAL A 57 0.71 3.20 -4.89
C VAL A 57 1.15 3.00 -6.34
N VAL A 58 1.83 1.90 -6.66
CA VAL A 58 2.26 1.57 -8.03
C VAL A 58 1.05 1.30 -8.92
N ALA A 59 0.07 0.53 -8.44
CA ALA A 59 -1.16 0.24 -9.16
C ALA A 59 -1.96 1.52 -9.48
N GLU A 60 -2.05 2.46 -8.54
CA GLU A 60 -2.68 3.77 -8.78
C GLU A 60 -1.91 4.59 -9.82
N ARG A 61 -0.57 4.62 -9.72
CA ARG A 61 0.28 5.33 -10.69
C ARG A 61 0.02 4.86 -12.13
N ASP A 62 -0.11 3.54 -12.32
CA ASP A 62 -0.22 2.93 -13.63
C ASP A 62 -1.68 2.86 -14.15
N ASN A 63 -2.63 3.47 -13.43
CA ASN A 63 -4.07 3.43 -13.73
C ASN A 63 -4.62 2.00 -13.93
N THR A 64 -3.99 1.03 -13.28
CA THR A 64 -4.42 -0.37 -13.32
C THR A 64 -5.59 -0.66 -12.37
N HIS A 65 -6.16 0.39 -11.74
CA HIS A 65 -7.41 0.21 -11.03
C HIS A 65 -8.48 -0.34 -11.97
N LEU A 66 -9.17 -1.36 -11.50
CA LEU A 66 -10.30 -2.01 -12.11
C LEU A 66 -11.34 -0.99 -12.62
N SER A 67 -11.03 -0.34 -13.74
CA SER A 67 -12.09 0.18 -14.59
C SER A 67 -12.78 -1.05 -15.15
N ILE A 68 -14.03 -1.27 -14.82
CA ILE A 68 -14.84 -2.32 -15.43
C ILE A 68 -15.04 -1.83 -16.87
N PRO A 69 -14.26 -2.35 -17.87
CA PRO A 69 -14.30 -1.81 -19.24
C PRO A 69 -15.71 -1.90 -19.80
N PHE A 70 -16.43 -2.97 -19.44
CA PHE A 70 -17.80 -3.21 -19.84
C PHE A 70 -18.79 -2.11 -19.39
N LEU A 71 -18.60 -1.55 -18.18
CA LEU A 71 -19.44 -0.45 -17.70
C LEU A 71 -19.07 0.89 -18.35
N ALA A 72 -17.79 1.07 -18.66
CA ALA A 72 -17.30 2.27 -19.36
C ALA A 72 -17.82 2.33 -20.79
N ASP A 73 -17.86 1.19 -21.50
CA ASP A 73 -18.32 1.10 -22.90
C ASP A 73 -19.84 1.23 -23.03
N ALA A 74 -20.60 0.93 -21.97
CA ALA A 74 -22.06 1.03 -21.95
C ALA A 74 -22.57 2.45 -21.63
N LEU A 75 -21.71 3.37 -21.15
CA LEU A 75 -22.08 4.71 -20.69
C LEU A 75 -21.73 5.78 -21.72
N THR A 76 -22.60 6.81 -21.81
CA THR A 76 -22.26 7.98 -22.62
C THR A 76 -21.03 8.71 -22.10
N PRO A 77 -20.20 9.34 -22.96
CA PRO A 77 -18.96 10.00 -22.54
C PRO A 77 -19.14 11.05 -21.44
N ARG A 78 -20.29 11.69 -21.38
CA ARG A 78 -20.64 12.68 -20.34
C ARG A 78 -20.85 12.01 -18.98
N VAL A 79 -21.61 10.92 -18.93
CA VAL A 79 -21.90 10.17 -17.70
C VAL A 79 -20.62 9.54 -17.17
N GLN A 80 -19.80 8.99 -18.06
CA GLN A 80 -18.51 8.41 -17.69
C GLN A 80 -17.57 9.45 -17.02
N ARG A 81 -17.53 10.69 -17.55
CA ARG A 81 -16.72 11.77 -16.96
C ARG A 81 -17.22 12.14 -15.56
N VAL A 82 -18.54 12.33 -15.39
CA VAL A 82 -19.14 12.66 -14.10
C VAL A 82 -18.90 11.53 -13.08
N LEU A 83 -19.09 10.29 -13.49
CA LEU A 83 -18.86 9.13 -12.63
C LEU A 83 -17.38 9.03 -12.19
N THR A 84 -16.45 9.22 -13.12
CA THR A 84 -15.01 9.21 -12.80
C THR A 84 -14.66 10.31 -11.80
N LEU A 85 -15.17 11.52 -12.00
CA LEU A 85 -14.95 12.64 -11.09
C LEU A 85 -15.52 12.34 -9.70
N PHE A 86 -16.74 11.82 -9.62
CA PHE A 86 -17.39 11.48 -8.38
C PHE A 86 -16.64 10.39 -7.60
N VAL A 87 -16.25 9.31 -8.28
CA VAL A 87 -15.48 8.21 -7.68
C VAL A 87 -14.12 8.71 -7.20
N SER A 88 -13.40 9.48 -8.02
CA SER A 88 -12.09 10.02 -7.63
C SER A 88 -12.18 10.96 -6.43
N LEU A 89 -13.23 11.79 -6.35
CA LEU A 89 -13.44 12.68 -5.21
C LEU A 89 -13.68 11.88 -3.91
N ILE A 90 -14.56 10.90 -3.98
CA ILE A 90 -14.84 10.00 -2.83
C ILE A 90 -13.56 9.27 -2.41
N SER A 91 -12.80 8.74 -3.36
CA SER A 91 -11.54 8.05 -3.09
C SER A 91 -10.53 8.96 -2.37
N ILE A 92 -10.36 10.21 -2.82
CA ILE A 92 -9.48 11.17 -2.16
C ILE A 92 -9.93 11.48 -0.73
N VAL A 93 -11.23 11.66 -0.51
CA VAL A 93 -11.78 11.90 0.84
C VAL A 93 -11.52 10.70 1.75
N LEU A 94 -11.83 9.50 1.29
CA LEU A 94 -11.61 8.26 2.06
C LEU A 94 -10.13 8.05 2.37
N LEU A 95 -9.25 8.23 1.40
CA LEU A 95 -7.80 8.10 1.58
C LEU A 95 -7.25 9.14 2.55
N SER A 96 -7.77 10.37 2.51
CA SER A 96 -7.38 11.43 3.45
C SER A 96 -7.80 11.10 4.88
N VAL A 97 -9.02 10.60 5.07
CA VAL A 97 -9.51 10.14 6.39
C VAL A 97 -8.69 8.95 6.87
N MET A 98 -8.38 8.01 5.98
CA MET A 98 -7.56 6.84 6.30
C MET A 98 -6.14 7.25 6.71
N ALA A 99 -5.51 8.15 5.97
CA ALA A 99 -4.17 8.68 6.28
C ALA A 99 -4.15 9.40 7.63
N TRP A 100 -5.16 10.22 7.90
CA TRP A 100 -5.29 10.92 9.19
C TRP A 100 -5.50 9.96 10.36
N SER A 101 -6.36 8.96 10.18
CA SER A 101 -6.63 7.96 11.22
C SER A 101 -5.40 7.07 11.47
N ALA A 102 -4.72 6.65 10.42
CA ALA A 102 -3.48 5.87 10.52
C ALA A 102 -2.36 6.66 11.22
N TRP A 103 -2.23 7.95 10.92
CA TRP A 103 -1.28 8.83 11.60
C TRP A 103 -1.57 8.96 13.09
N LYS A 104 -2.84 9.17 13.48
CA LYS A 104 -3.23 9.20 14.89
C LYS A 104 -2.94 7.89 15.59
N LEU A 105 -3.20 6.77 14.91
CA LEU A 105 -2.90 5.44 15.44
C LEU A 105 -1.39 5.26 15.62
N ALA A 106 -0.59 5.59 14.62
CA ALA A 106 0.87 5.53 14.68
C ALA A 106 1.44 6.33 15.87
N ALA A 107 0.94 7.55 16.07
CA ALA A 107 1.36 8.39 17.21
C ALA A 107 0.96 7.77 18.56
N GLY A 108 -0.20 7.12 18.65
CA GLY A 108 -0.69 6.46 19.86
C GLY A 108 -0.04 5.10 20.15
N THR A 109 0.47 4.43 19.11
CA THR A 109 1.08 3.09 19.22
C THR A 109 2.60 3.10 19.27
N ALA A 110 3.23 4.28 19.22
CA ALA A 110 4.69 4.43 19.24
C ALA A 110 5.38 3.72 20.43
N PHE A 111 4.69 3.64 21.57
CA PHE A 111 5.18 2.98 22.78
C PHE A 111 4.92 1.47 22.80
N LYS A 112 4.05 0.96 21.92
CA LYS A 112 3.78 -0.46 21.81
C LYS A 112 4.83 -1.13 20.94
N THR A 113 5.37 -2.24 21.44
CA THR A 113 6.37 -3.03 20.71
C THR A 113 5.86 -4.43 20.48
N THR A 114 6.36 -5.08 19.44
CA THR A 114 6.15 -6.50 19.18
C THR A 114 6.76 -7.35 20.29
N GLN A 115 6.30 -8.59 20.43
CA GLN A 115 6.65 -9.41 21.58
C GLN A 115 8.09 -9.93 21.56
N ILE A 116 8.61 -10.26 20.37
CA ILE A 116 9.90 -10.95 20.20
C ILE A 116 11.00 -9.95 19.83
N LEU A 117 10.83 -9.22 18.74
CA LEU A 117 11.85 -8.27 18.24
C LEU A 117 11.74 -6.89 18.89
N LYS A 118 10.68 -6.62 19.64
CA LYS A 118 10.40 -5.31 20.26
C LYS A 118 10.42 -4.15 19.26
N ILE A 119 10.03 -4.42 18.02
CA ILE A 119 9.85 -3.41 16.99
C ILE A 119 8.59 -2.61 17.33
N SER A 120 8.65 -1.28 17.25
CA SER A 120 7.48 -0.44 17.49
C SER A 120 6.40 -0.66 16.41
N TRP A 121 5.15 -0.75 16.83
CA TRP A 121 3.97 -0.79 15.94
C TRP A 121 3.86 0.45 15.06
N PHE A 122 4.54 1.52 15.45
CA PHE A 122 4.65 2.74 14.64
C PHE A 122 5.08 2.45 13.18
N TRP A 123 6.02 1.51 12.95
CA TRP A 123 6.49 1.16 11.61
C TRP A 123 5.44 0.49 10.74
N ILE A 124 4.47 -0.17 11.36
CA ILE A 124 3.33 -0.79 10.69
C ILE A 124 2.31 0.28 10.30
N ASP A 125 1.95 1.13 11.25
CA ASP A 125 0.92 2.15 11.07
C ASP A 125 1.37 3.26 10.12
N ILE A 126 2.67 3.64 10.15
CA ILE A 126 3.22 4.65 9.24
C ILE A 126 3.24 4.17 7.78
N ALA A 127 3.38 2.86 7.53
CA ALA A 127 3.29 2.31 6.19
C ALA A 127 1.92 2.59 5.56
N VAL A 128 0.84 2.44 6.34
CA VAL A 128 -0.53 2.75 5.90
C VAL A 128 -0.68 4.24 5.61
N THR A 129 -0.13 5.11 6.47
CA THR A 129 -0.17 6.56 6.28
C THR A 129 0.54 6.98 5.00
N VAL A 130 1.77 6.49 4.80
CA VAL A 130 2.59 6.80 3.61
C VAL A 130 1.92 6.27 2.34
N GLY A 131 1.40 5.04 2.38
CA GLY A 131 0.67 4.44 1.26
C GLY A 131 -0.58 5.22 0.90
N ALA A 132 -1.41 5.57 1.87
CA ALA A 132 -2.64 6.33 1.64
C ALA A 132 -2.36 7.72 1.05
N ILE A 133 -1.35 8.43 1.54
CA ILE A 133 -0.92 9.73 0.99
C ILE A 133 -0.41 9.54 -0.44
N GLY A 134 0.38 8.50 -0.70
CA GLY A 134 0.90 8.20 -2.02
C GLY A 134 -0.22 7.95 -3.04
N ILE A 135 -1.19 7.11 -2.69
CA ILE A 135 -2.36 6.82 -3.53
C ILE A 135 -3.16 8.10 -3.77
N ALA A 136 -3.50 8.86 -2.71
CA ALA A 136 -4.26 10.10 -2.84
C ALA A 136 -3.58 11.12 -3.76
N CYS A 137 -2.25 11.22 -3.68
CA CYS A 137 -1.46 12.11 -4.51
C CYS A 137 -1.53 11.73 -5.99
N PHE A 138 -1.39 10.44 -6.33
CA PHE A 138 -1.51 9.96 -7.71
C PHE A 138 -2.94 10.08 -8.24
N THR A 139 -3.96 9.77 -7.44
CA THR A 139 -5.36 9.96 -7.81
C THR A 139 -5.66 11.44 -8.14
N ALA A 140 -5.19 12.37 -7.30
CA ALA A 140 -5.35 13.81 -7.54
C ALA A 140 -4.65 14.26 -8.83
N LEU A 141 -3.44 13.76 -9.10
CA LEU A 141 -2.69 14.06 -10.30
C LEU A 141 -3.38 13.55 -11.57
N HIS A 142 -3.97 12.36 -11.51
CA HIS A 142 -4.75 11.81 -12.62
C HIS A 142 -6.01 12.63 -12.89
N LEU A 143 -6.66 13.12 -11.84
CA LEU A 143 -7.82 13.98 -11.95
C LEU A 143 -7.47 15.29 -12.70
N ILE A 144 -6.38 15.94 -12.31
CA ILE A 144 -5.91 17.20 -12.93
C ILE A 144 -5.52 16.99 -14.40
N LYS A 145 -4.89 15.85 -14.73
CA LYS A 145 -4.51 15.54 -16.12
C LYS A 145 -5.69 15.21 -17.03
N LYS A 146 -6.80 14.74 -16.49
CA LYS A 146 -7.98 14.30 -17.24
C LYS A 146 -9.02 15.40 -17.41
N THR A 147 -8.79 16.58 -16.79
CA THR A 147 -9.62 17.78 -16.92
C THR A 147 -8.89 18.87 -17.72
N PRO A 148 -8.72 18.80 -19.03
CA PRO A 148 -8.55 19.93 -19.93
C PRO A 148 -9.89 20.29 -20.56
#